data_c7f732904af8393196cb12c8e3e49b7c
#
_entry.id   c7f732904af8393196cb12c8e3e49b7c
#
_cell.length_a   1.000
_cell.length_b   1.000
_cell.length_c   1.000
_cell.angle_alpha   90.00
_cell.angle_beta   90.00
_cell.angle_gamma   90.00
#
_symmetry.space_group_name_H-M   'P 1'
#
loop_
_entity.id
_entity.type
_entity.pdbx_description
1 polymer ?
#
loop_
_entity_poly.entity_id
_entity_poly.type
_entity_poly.pdbx_seq_one_letter_code
_entity_poly.pdbx_strand_id
1 'polypeptide(L)'
;MNFSITPIGYLETPFEAVNNMPIQPSVVASSEGKAVLYHEFAAGLKDLDGFSHIILLFLLHKIEGYQLEVVPFMDDVPHGIFATRSPKRPNRIGMSIVRLERIEDNIIYFKGVDMLNGSPLLDIKPYYSYFDNREDVRNGWLEGKVLPPERLKSDNRFNNK
;
A
#
# COMPACT_ATOMS: atom_id res chain seq x y z
N MET A 1 -26.30 6.86 3.70
CA MET A 1 -25.73 7.05 2.36
C MET A 1 -25.00 5.75 2.00
N ASN A 2 -25.44 5.06 0.97
CA ASN A 2 -24.75 3.87 0.47
C ASN A 2 -23.66 4.35 -0.49
N PHE A 3 -22.42 3.92 -0.27
CA PHE A 3 -21.27 4.27 -1.07
C PHE A 3 -20.60 2.98 -1.57
N SER A 4 -20.32 2.88 -2.87
CA SER A 4 -19.64 1.74 -3.47
C SER A 4 -18.40 2.22 -4.22
N ILE A 5 -17.31 1.45 -4.14
CA ILE A 5 -16.10 1.66 -4.92
C ILE A 5 -15.96 0.47 -5.87
N THR A 6 -15.76 0.75 -7.15
CA THR A 6 -15.50 -0.26 -8.18
C THR A 6 -13.99 -0.39 -8.36
N PRO A 7 -13.42 -1.60 -8.24
CA PRO A 7 -12.02 -1.83 -8.59
C PRO A 7 -11.78 -1.51 -10.07
N ILE A 8 -10.64 -0.88 -10.37
CA ILE A 8 -10.20 -0.58 -11.73
C ILE A 8 -9.27 -1.65 -12.30
N GLY A 9 -8.90 -2.64 -11.47
CA GLY A 9 -7.99 -3.72 -11.81
C GLY A 9 -7.58 -4.48 -10.55
N TYR A 10 -6.44 -5.15 -10.62
CA TYR A 10 -5.86 -5.90 -9.51
C TYR A 10 -4.34 -5.85 -9.53
N LEU A 11 -3.73 -6.22 -8.41
CA LEU A 11 -2.28 -6.25 -8.23
C LEU A 11 -1.76 -7.69 -8.31
N GLU A 12 -0.73 -7.92 -9.10
CA GLU A 12 0.05 -9.16 -9.13
C GLU A 12 1.37 -8.93 -8.42
N THR A 13 1.63 -9.71 -7.37
CA THR A 13 2.80 -9.56 -6.51
C THR A 13 3.34 -10.92 -6.07
N PRO A 14 4.58 -11.03 -5.60
CA PRO A 14 5.13 -12.28 -5.08
C PRO A 14 4.59 -12.68 -3.69
N PHE A 15 3.71 -11.89 -3.07
CA PHE A 15 3.24 -12.12 -1.71
C PHE A 15 1.85 -12.75 -1.68
N GLU A 16 1.77 -14.05 -1.39
CA GLU A 16 0.52 -14.83 -1.35
C GLU A 16 -0.15 -14.83 0.04
N ALA A 17 0.59 -14.52 1.09
CA ALA A 17 0.12 -14.55 2.46
C ALA A 17 0.45 -13.26 3.22
N VAL A 18 -0.38 -12.92 4.21
CA VAL A 18 -0.24 -11.69 5.01
C VAL A 18 1.02 -11.68 5.88
N ASN A 19 1.55 -12.87 6.22
CA ASN A 19 2.73 -13.00 7.08
C ASN A 19 4.01 -12.75 6.29
N ASN A 20 5.00 -12.21 6.97
CA ASN A 20 6.35 -12.03 6.45
C ASN A 20 6.45 -11.08 5.24
N MET A 21 5.44 -10.25 5.05
CA MET A 21 5.43 -9.20 4.05
C MET A 21 6.19 -7.96 4.52
N PRO A 22 6.79 -7.17 3.62
CA PRO A 22 7.27 -5.83 3.95
C PRO A 22 6.13 -4.95 4.48
N ILE A 23 6.40 -4.14 5.49
CA ILE A 23 5.39 -3.23 6.06
C ILE A 23 5.25 -1.95 5.22
N GLN A 24 6.29 -1.61 4.48
CA GLN A 24 6.35 -0.42 3.62
C GLN A 24 7.19 -0.68 2.36
N PRO A 25 6.89 -0.04 1.22
CA PRO A 25 7.63 -0.22 -0.04
C PRO A 25 9.13 0.08 0.05
N SER A 26 9.52 1.04 0.88
CA SER A 26 10.91 1.45 1.08
C SER A 26 11.82 0.35 1.67
N VAL A 27 11.21 -0.67 2.28
CA VAL A 27 11.95 -1.79 2.92
C VAL A 27 12.44 -2.81 1.91
N VAL A 28 11.76 -2.93 0.74
CA VAL A 28 12.09 -3.90 -0.31
C VAL A 28 12.06 -3.21 -1.68
N ALA A 29 12.99 -2.28 -1.88
CA ALA A 29 13.08 -1.51 -3.12
C ALA A 29 13.27 -2.36 -4.40
N SER A 30 13.67 -3.64 -4.27
CA SER A 30 13.91 -4.55 -5.38
C SER A 30 12.74 -5.49 -5.73
N SER A 31 11.70 -5.57 -4.89
CA SER A 31 10.55 -6.43 -5.21
C SER A 31 9.73 -5.84 -6.35
N GLU A 32 9.42 -6.68 -7.33
CA GLU A 32 8.67 -6.30 -8.53
C GLU A 32 7.21 -6.72 -8.42
N GLY A 33 6.32 -5.89 -8.94
CA GLY A 33 4.89 -6.13 -9.03
C GLY A 33 4.30 -5.56 -10.30
N LYS A 34 3.04 -5.93 -10.55
CA LYS A 34 2.26 -5.41 -11.67
C LYS A 34 0.91 -4.92 -11.15
N ALA A 35 0.43 -3.83 -11.74
CA ALA A 35 -0.97 -3.44 -11.65
C ALA A 35 -1.62 -3.71 -13.00
N VAL A 36 -2.58 -4.61 -13.03
CA VAL A 36 -3.31 -5.02 -14.23
C VAL A 36 -4.66 -4.33 -14.21
N LEU A 37 -4.86 -3.35 -15.08
CA LEU A 37 -6.12 -2.63 -15.20
C LEU A 37 -7.11 -3.42 -16.06
N TYR A 38 -8.40 -3.28 -15.79
CA TYR A 38 -9.41 -3.70 -16.74
C TYR A 38 -9.33 -2.82 -17.99
N HIS A 39 -9.52 -3.42 -19.17
CA HIS A 39 -9.27 -2.75 -20.44
C HIS A 39 -10.05 -1.44 -20.63
N GLU A 40 -11.23 -1.34 -20.04
CA GLU A 40 -12.06 -0.14 -20.07
C GLU A 40 -11.41 1.08 -19.40
N PHE A 41 -10.44 0.87 -18.51
CA PHE A 41 -9.70 1.93 -17.80
C PHE A 41 -8.30 2.20 -18.38
N ALA A 42 -7.85 1.43 -19.36
CA ALA A 42 -6.49 1.53 -19.92
C ALA A 42 -6.18 2.93 -20.50
N ALA A 43 -7.18 3.60 -21.09
CA ALA A 43 -7.01 4.96 -21.58
C ALA A 43 -6.61 5.99 -20.51
N GLY A 44 -6.90 5.71 -19.23
CA GLY A 44 -6.49 6.52 -18.09
C GLY A 44 -4.99 6.51 -17.79
N LEU A 45 -4.23 5.60 -18.41
CA LEU A 45 -2.76 5.50 -18.25
C LEU A 45 -1.97 6.49 -19.11
N LYS A 46 -2.66 7.24 -20.00
CA LYS A 46 -2.02 8.23 -20.85
C LYS A 46 -1.19 9.21 -20.01
N ASP A 47 0.07 9.42 -20.43
CA ASP A 47 1.04 10.34 -19.83
C ASP A 47 1.52 9.95 -18.39
N LEU A 48 1.09 8.79 -17.85
CA LEU A 48 1.53 8.31 -16.54
C LEU A 48 2.99 7.85 -16.56
N ASP A 49 3.50 7.39 -17.69
CA ASP A 49 4.87 6.93 -17.91
C ASP A 49 5.93 8.05 -17.76
N GLY A 50 5.50 9.31 -17.78
CA GLY A 50 6.36 10.47 -17.47
C GLY A 50 6.71 10.61 -15.98
N PHE A 51 6.07 9.87 -15.07
CA PHE A 51 6.33 9.94 -13.63
C PHE A 51 7.23 8.80 -13.15
N SER A 52 8.16 9.11 -12.26
CA SER A 52 9.05 8.10 -11.67
C SER A 52 8.37 7.28 -10.57
N HIS A 53 7.38 7.84 -9.90
CA HIS A 53 6.64 7.21 -8.80
C HIS A 53 5.15 7.43 -8.95
N ILE A 54 4.39 6.45 -8.47
CA ILE A 54 2.93 6.49 -8.43
C ILE A 54 2.43 6.09 -7.05
N ILE A 55 1.24 6.55 -6.71
CA ILE A 55 0.50 6.18 -5.50
C ILE A 55 -0.55 5.17 -5.93
N LEU A 56 -0.50 3.97 -5.35
CA LEU A 56 -1.51 2.93 -5.52
C LEU A 56 -2.45 2.91 -4.33
N LEU A 57 -3.76 3.00 -4.57
CA LEU A 57 -4.81 2.76 -3.59
C LEU A 57 -5.45 1.40 -3.88
N PHE A 58 -5.51 0.53 -2.88
CA PHE A 58 -5.97 -0.84 -3.05
C PHE A 58 -6.74 -1.34 -1.83
N LEU A 59 -7.51 -2.42 -2.01
CA LEU A 59 -8.26 -3.03 -0.94
C LEU A 59 -7.40 -4.07 -0.21
N LEU A 60 -7.37 -3.99 1.12
CA LEU A 60 -6.77 -5.00 2.00
C LEU A 60 -7.76 -6.19 2.13
N HIS A 61 -7.90 -6.94 1.04
CA HIS A 61 -9.02 -7.86 0.80
C HIS A 61 -9.05 -9.12 1.68
N LYS A 62 -7.91 -9.51 2.27
CA LYS A 62 -7.82 -10.67 3.20
C LYS A 62 -8.06 -10.30 4.67
N ILE A 63 -8.32 -9.02 4.97
CA ILE A 63 -8.56 -8.56 6.33
C ILE A 63 -10.06 -8.52 6.58
N GLU A 64 -10.51 -9.09 7.68
CA GLU A 64 -11.90 -9.03 8.13
C GLU A 64 -12.04 -8.18 9.39
N GLY A 65 -13.19 -7.53 9.53
CA GLY A 65 -13.50 -6.67 10.65
C GLY A 65 -12.58 -5.44 10.74
N TYR A 66 -12.68 -4.73 11.85
CA TYR A 66 -11.81 -3.60 12.18
C TYR A 66 -11.62 -3.49 13.70
N GLN A 67 -10.59 -2.76 14.11
CA GLN A 67 -10.33 -2.40 15.50
C GLN A 67 -10.01 -0.91 15.57
N LEU A 68 -10.54 -0.21 16.58
CA LEU A 68 -10.28 1.22 16.75
C LEU A 68 -8.94 1.49 17.47
N GLU A 69 -8.43 0.48 18.20
CA GLU A 69 -7.10 0.50 18.81
C GLU A 69 -6.35 -0.78 18.43
N VAL A 70 -5.08 -0.66 18.10
CA VAL A 70 -4.20 -1.77 17.70
C VAL A 70 -2.80 -1.58 18.26
N VAL A 71 -2.10 -2.69 18.49
CA VAL A 71 -0.66 -2.69 18.73
C VAL A 71 0.02 -2.80 17.37
N PRO A 72 0.64 -1.73 16.83
CA PRO A 72 1.27 -1.74 15.53
C PRO A 72 2.55 -2.57 15.51
N PHE A 73 3.06 -2.94 14.32
CA PHE A 73 4.29 -3.75 14.19
C PHE A 73 5.54 -3.08 14.79
N MET A 74 5.54 -1.76 14.88
CA MET A 74 6.68 -0.97 15.35
C MET A 74 6.59 -0.56 16.81
N ASP A 75 5.60 -1.04 17.56
CA ASP A 75 5.44 -0.74 18.97
C ASP A 75 4.81 -1.91 19.74
N ASP A 76 4.94 -1.86 21.08
CA ASP A 76 4.31 -2.79 22.00
C ASP A 76 3.14 -2.15 22.78
N VAL A 77 2.85 -0.87 22.50
CA VAL A 77 1.78 -0.09 23.11
C VAL A 77 0.62 0.07 22.13
N PRO A 78 -0.65 -0.03 22.58
CA PRO A 78 -1.81 0.24 21.73
C PRO A 78 -1.86 1.69 21.27
N HIS A 79 -2.23 1.89 20.00
CA HIS A 79 -2.48 3.20 19.39
C HIS A 79 -3.82 3.20 18.68
N GLY A 80 -4.45 4.37 18.58
CA GLY A 80 -5.65 4.54 17.76
C GLY A 80 -5.36 4.16 16.30
N ILE A 81 -6.28 3.45 15.65
CA ILE A 81 -6.11 2.93 14.29
C ILE A 81 -5.69 4.01 13.28
N PHE A 82 -6.22 5.23 13.42
CA PHE A 82 -5.93 6.33 12.51
C PHE A 82 -4.54 6.98 12.74
N ALA A 83 -3.90 6.69 13.87
CA ALA A 83 -2.50 7.03 14.13
C ALA A 83 -1.53 5.96 13.64
N THR A 84 -2.00 4.93 12.93
CA THR A 84 -1.21 3.81 12.41
C THR A 84 -1.54 3.55 10.95
N ARG A 85 -0.74 2.71 10.28
CA ARG A 85 -1.04 2.13 8.96
C ARG A 85 -1.45 0.66 9.06
N SER A 86 -1.94 0.22 10.23
CA SER A 86 -2.45 -1.13 10.43
C SER A 86 -3.61 -1.45 9.47
N PRO A 87 -3.73 -2.71 9.01
CA PRO A 87 -4.75 -3.12 8.04
C PRO A 87 -6.16 -3.27 8.62
N LYS A 88 -6.32 -3.41 9.95
CA LYS A 88 -7.63 -3.56 10.64
C LYS A 88 -8.44 -2.25 10.67
N ARG A 89 -8.62 -1.63 9.51
CA ARG A 89 -9.28 -0.33 9.33
C ARG A 89 -10.76 -0.50 8.94
N PRO A 90 -11.63 0.46 9.26
CA PRO A 90 -13.05 0.40 8.86
C PRO A 90 -13.24 0.20 7.35
N ASN A 91 -12.52 0.94 6.51
CA ASN A 91 -12.63 0.85 5.05
C ASN A 91 -11.54 -0.02 4.40
N ARG A 92 -10.55 -0.48 5.15
CA ARG A 92 -9.49 -1.38 4.70
C ARG A 92 -8.79 -0.94 3.40
N ILE A 93 -8.59 0.36 3.24
CA ILE A 93 -7.89 0.93 2.08
C ILE A 93 -6.40 0.96 2.40
N GLY A 94 -5.61 0.32 1.55
CA GLY A 94 -4.15 0.41 1.52
C GLY A 94 -3.69 1.52 0.59
N MET A 95 -2.53 2.08 0.89
CA MET A 95 -1.87 3.10 0.07
C MET A 95 -0.37 2.82 0.05
N SER A 96 0.21 2.75 -1.13
CA SER A 96 1.66 2.57 -1.31
C SER A 96 2.18 3.51 -2.38
N ILE A 97 3.33 4.12 -2.13
CA ILE A 97 4.09 4.88 -3.11
C ILE A 97 5.14 3.93 -3.69
N VAL A 98 5.03 3.64 -4.97
CA VAL A 98 5.88 2.67 -5.66
C VAL A 98 6.64 3.32 -6.81
N ARG A 99 7.78 2.75 -7.18
CA ARG A 99 8.54 3.21 -8.32
C ARG A 99 7.95 2.65 -9.61
N LEU A 100 7.52 3.50 -10.51
CA LEU A 100 7.09 3.12 -11.85
C LEU A 100 8.29 2.71 -12.70
N GLU A 101 8.25 1.53 -13.28
CA GLU A 101 9.32 1.03 -14.17
C GLU A 101 8.93 1.17 -15.66
N ARG A 102 7.73 0.73 -16.03
CA ARG A 102 7.19 0.82 -17.38
C ARG A 102 5.70 0.53 -17.42
N ILE A 103 5.07 0.90 -18.53
CA ILE A 103 3.68 0.61 -18.84
C ILE A 103 3.64 -0.12 -20.18
N GLU A 104 2.90 -1.22 -20.25
CA GLU A 104 2.64 -2.01 -21.46
C GLU A 104 1.13 -2.28 -21.56
N ASP A 105 0.48 -1.70 -22.55
CA ASP A 105 -0.98 -1.75 -22.75
C ASP A 105 -1.74 -1.32 -21.48
N ASN A 106 -2.40 -2.25 -20.79
CA ASN A 106 -3.15 -2.04 -19.54
C ASN A 106 -2.39 -2.51 -18.29
N ILE A 107 -1.08 -2.76 -18.41
CA ILE A 107 -0.26 -3.29 -17.32
C ILE A 107 0.81 -2.28 -16.94
N ILE A 108 0.87 -1.96 -15.64
CA ILE A 108 1.91 -1.14 -15.03
C ILE A 108 2.88 -2.07 -14.30
N TYR A 109 4.17 -1.97 -14.60
CA TYR A 109 5.24 -2.65 -13.86
C TYR A 109 5.87 -1.69 -12.87
N PHE A 110 6.04 -2.11 -11.63
CA PHE A 110 6.57 -1.25 -10.57
C PHE A 110 7.47 -2.01 -9.59
N LYS A 111 8.27 -1.28 -8.83
CA LYS A 111 9.11 -1.78 -7.73
C LYS A 111 8.69 -1.21 -6.39
N GLY A 112 9.05 -1.92 -5.31
CA GLY A 112 8.69 -1.56 -3.95
C GLY A 112 7.34 -2.14 -3.53
N VAL A 113 7.19 -3.46 -3.65
CA VAL A 113 5.93 -4.17 -3.39
C VAL A 113 5.76 -4.43 -1.89
N ASP A 114 4.65 -3.99 -1.32
CA ASP A 114 4.23 -4.26 0.07
C ASP A 114 2.76 -4.70 0.17
N MET A 115 2.17 -5.11 -0.94
CA MET A 115 0.77 -5.54 -1.02
C MET A 115 0.64 -7.01 -1.44
N LEU A 116 -0.46 -7.64 -1.02
CA LEU A 116 -0.79 -9.03 -1.36
C LEU A 116 -1.15 -9.20 -2.82
N ASN A 117 -0.79 -10.38 -3.36
CA ASN A 117 -1.25 -10.83 -4.65
C ASN A 117 -2.79 -10.85 -4.74
N GLY A 118 -3.34 -10.46 -5.88
CA GLY A 118 -4.78 -10.39 -6.11
C GLY A 118 -5.49 -9.24 -5.39
N SER A 119 -4.77 -8.29 -4.78
CA SER A 119 -5.42 -7.12 -4.15
C SER A 119 -6.16 -6.28 -5.19
N PRO A 120 -7.48 -6.02 -5.00
CA PRO A 120 -8.23 -5.14 -5.87
C PRO A 120 -7.62 -3.73 -5.90
N LEU A 121 -7.30 -3.23 -7.08
CA LEU A 121 -6.80 -1.89 -7.30
C LEU A 121 -7.98 -0.92 -7.39
N LEU A 122 -7.96 0.14 -6.58
CA LEU A 122 -9.06 1.09 -6.47
C LEU A 122 -8.78 2.40 -7.21
N ASP A 123 -7.52 2.86 -7.19
CA ASP A 123 -7.13 4.12 -7.82
C ASP A 123 -5.61 4.19 -8.02
N ILE A 124 -5.19 5.01 -8.97
CA ILE A 124 -3.79 5.34 -9.23
C ILE A 124 -3.66 6.85 -9.29
N LYS A 125 -2.64 7.39 -8.61
CA LYS A 125 -2.31 8.81 -8.70
C LYS A 125 -0.83 8.99 -9.01
N PRO A 126 -0.44 9.99 -9.81
CA PRO A 126 0.96 10.34 -9.94
C PRO A 126 1.50 10.87 -8.62
N TYR A 127 2.73 10.49 -8.27
CA TYR A 127 3.45 11.15 -7.19
C TYR A 127 4.13 12.40 -7.73
N TYR A 128 3.81 13.55 -7.15
CA TYR A 128 4.40 14.82 -7.52
C TYR A 128 5.06 15.49 -6.32
N SER A 129 6.38 15.52 -6.30
CA SER A 129 7.17 15.95 -5.13
C SER A 129 6.81 17.35 -4.62
N TYR A 130 6.42 18.26 -5.50
CA TYR A 130 6.01 19.61 -5.12
C TYR A 130 4.74 19.63 -4.25
N PHE A 131 3.81 18.68 -4.48
CA PHE A 131 2.57 18.58 -3.68
C PHE A 131 2.72 17.61 -2.51
N ASP A 132 3.50 16.55 -2.67
CA ASP A 132 3.51 15.39 -1.76
C ASP A 132 4.58 15.47 -0.69
N ASN A 133 5.71 16.17 -0.96
CA ASN A 133 6.74 16.40 0.06
C ASN A 133 6.29 17.41 1.11
N ARG A 134 6.68 17.15 2.36
CA ARG A 134 6.50 18.06 3.50
C ARG A 134 7.83 18.16 4.24
N GLU A 135 8.27 19.37 4.56
CA GLU A 135 9.53 19.63 5.27
C GLU A 135 9.33 19.69 6.78
N ASP A 136 8.29 20.39 7.25
CA ASP A 136 7.99 20.55 8.67
C ASP A 136 7.09 19.43 9.18
N VAL A 137 7.65 18.23 9.39
CA VAL A 137 6.90 17.06 9.85
C VAL A 137 7.21 16.70 11.28
N ARG A 138 6.20 16.23 12.02
CA ARG A 138 6.32 15.55 13.30
C ARG A 138 5.83 14.12 13.13
N ASN A 139 6.61 13.17 13.63
CA ASN A 139 6.34 11.75 13.41
C ASN A 139 5.50 11.10 14.52
N GLY A 140 5.03 11.88 15.50
CA GLY A 140 4.19 11.39 16.59
C GLY A 140 4.89 10.30 17.39
N TRP A 141 4.18 9.20 17.66
CA TRP A 141 4.73 8.07 18.42
C TRP A 141 5.86 7.32 17.70
N LEU A 142 6.10 7.58 16.41
CA LEU A 142 7.22 7.03 15.62
C LEU A 142 8.52 7.83 15.81
N GLU A 143 8.48 8.98 16.48
CA GLU A 143 9.67 9.83 16.67
C GLU A 143 10.79 9.04 17.36
N GLY A 144 11.98 9.06 16.76
CA GLY A 144 13.15 8.33 17.26
C GLY A 144 13.09 6.80 17.10
N LYS A 145 12.01 6.22 16.57
CA LYS A 145 11.92 4.78 16.30
C LYS A 145 12.56 4.46 14.97
N VAL A 146 13.79 3.99 15.01
CA VAL A 146 14.50 3.46 13.82
C VAL A 146 14.58 1.94 13.98
N LEU A 147 13.81 1.21 13.20
CA LEU A 147 13.91 -0.24 13.13
C LEU A 147 14.73 -0.67 11.92
N PRO A 148 15.62 -1.67 12.07
CA PRO A 148 16.33 -2.22 10.93
C PRO A 148 15.36 -2.87 9.94
N PRO A 149 15.65 -2.83 8.63
CA PRO A 149 14.74 -3.30 7.58
C PRO A 149 14.22 -4.72 7.78
N GLU A 150 15.01 -5.62 8.35
CA GLU A 150 14.64 -7.00 8.65
C GLU A 150 13.54 -7.15 9.71
N ARG A 151 13.32 -6.13 10.55
CA ARG A 151 12.21 -6.06 11.52
C ARG A 151 10.97 -5.37 10.96
N LEU A 152 11.05 -4.80 9.76
CA LEU A 152 9.93 -4.14 9.10
C LEU A 152 9.12 -5.14 8.25
N LYS A 153 8.80 -6.30 8.84
CA LYS A 153 7.95 -7.33 8.24
C LYS A 153 6.71 -7.58 9.07
N SER A 154 5.63 -7.94 8.41
CA SER A 154 4.39 -8.32 9.06
C SER A 154 4.54 -9.65 9.80
N ASP A 155 3.84 -9.77 10.92
CA ASP A 155 3.65 -11.01 11.67
C ASP A 155 2.16 -11.43 11.66
N ASN A 156 1.78 -12.36 12.55
CA ASN A 156 0.42 -12.91 12.59
C ASN A 156 -0.59 -12.05 13.38
N ARG A 157 -0.20 -10.88 13.93
CA ARG A 157 -1.07 -10.11 14.84
C ARG A 157 -2.35 -9.56 14.22
N PHE A 158 -2.41 -9.46 12.89
CA PHE A 158 -3.59 -9.02 12.14
C PHE A 158 -4.24 -10.12 11.31
N ASN A 159 -3.76 -11.36 11.41
CA ASN A 159 -4.42 -12.48 10.78
C ASN A 159 -5.76 -12.77 11.48
N ASN A 160 -6.75 -13.16 10.70
CA ASN A 160 -8.01 -13.64 11.23
C ASN A 160 -7.73 -14.96 11.97
N LYS A 161 -8.15 -15.04 13.24
CA LYS A 161 -8.19 -16.29 13.99
C LYS A 161 -9.47 -17.03 13.66
#